data_8eb5fb9a95a28022d698e456c7e45841
#
_entry.id   8eb5fb9a95a28022d698e456c7e45841
#
_cell.length_a   1.000
_cell.length_b   1.000
_cell.length_c   1.000
_cell.angle_alpha   90.00
_cell.angle_beta   90.00
_cell.angle_gamma   90.00
#
_symmetry.space_group_name_H-M   'P 1'
#
loop_
_entity.id
_entity.type
_entity.pdbx_description
1 polymer ?
#
loop_
_entity_poly.entity_id
_entity_poly.type
_entity_poly.pdbx_seq_one_letter_code
_entity_poly.pdbx_strand_id
1 'polypeptide(L)'
;MDSYLIQMNGNSDVHVHRNGNSPSLRKVKGRKPRWAVRASEMSKKTFNPIRAIVDTMKVEPNPNKPMISLSLGDPTVFGNLPTDDEVTQAVKEALDSGNYNGYAPSVGYQSCRQVVAAYYSCPEAPLEAQDVILTSGCSQAIELALAVLANPGQNILVPRPGFSLYKTLALSMGIEVKFYNLLPEKAWEIDLKHLESLVDEKTACLIVNNPSNPCGSVFSKSHLQKILAVASRQCVPILADEIYGDMVFAECKYEPIATLSTNVPILSCGGLAKRWLVPGWRMGWILVNDRRDIFGNEIRDGLVSLSQRILGPCTIVQGALEHIIHRTPPEFYHNTLSFLKMPLYLRWGTCLGFWPRICLQFAELLPGMSRVLNSLISAFQSNADLCYAALSAVSGLQPVRPSGAMYLMVGIEMEHFPKFENDVEFTKQLISEQSVFCLPASCFEYPNFFRVVLTVPEELMVEACSRIQEFCERHYQGSEGAQDLECDK
;
A
#
# COMPACT_ATOMS: atom_id res chain seq x y z
N MET A 1 25.12 -24.65 26.05
CA MET A 1 24.51 -25.65 26.99
C MET A 1 24.70 -25.10 28.37
N ASP A 2 23.76 -24.36 28.89
CA ASP A 2 23.67 -24.01 30.29
C ASP A 2 22.20 -24.11 30.70
N SER A 3 21.97 -25.11 31.53
CA SER A 3 20.71 -25.56 32.06
C SER A 3 20.27 -24.65 33.22
N TYR A 4 19.18 -23.93 33.07
CA TYR A 4 18.50 -23.32 34.21
C TYR A 4 17.53 -24.33 34.81
N LEU A 5 17.94 -24.94 35.93
CA LEU A 5 17.10 -25.70 36.86
C LEU A 5 16.40 -24.70 37.80
N ILE A 6 15.10 -24.55 37.65
CA ILE A 6 14.27 -23.89 38.68
C ILE A 6 13.94 -24.93 39.73
N GLN A 7 14.53 -24.80 40.94
CA GLN A 7 14.11 -25.53 42.13
C GLN A 7 12.79 -24.93 42.65
N MET A 8 11.73 -25.71 42.63
CA MET A 8 10.54 -25.43 43.43
C MET A 8 10.74 -25.97 44.82
N ASN A 9 10.89 -25.08 45.79
CA ASN A 9 10.78 -25.42 47.22
C ASN A 9 9.32 -25.32 47.65
N GLY A 10 8.83 -26.40 48.20
CA GLY A 10 7.49 -26.53 48.72
C GLY A 10 7.33 -25.93 50.12
N ASN A 11 6.07 -25.83 50.49
CA ASN A 11 5.49 -25.55 51.80
C ASN A 11 5.48 -24.11 52.32
N SER A 12 4.31 -23.50 52.21
CA SER A 12 3.78 -22.69 53.32
C SER A 12 2.25 -22.78 53.34
N ASP A 13 1.76 -23.33 54.40
CA ASP A 13 0.34 -23.41 54.77
C ASP A 13 -0.25 -22.02 54.92
N VAL A 14 -1.27 -21.69 54.12
CA VAL A 14 -2.07 -20.47 54.30
C VAL A 14 -3.34 -20.86 55.06
N HIS A 15 -3.39 -20.51 56.35
CA HIS A 15 -4.61 -20.55 57.17
C HIS A 15 -5.60 -19.51 56.64
N VAL A 16 -6.69 -19.95 56.04
CA VAL A 16 -7.82 -19.09 55.66
C VAL A 16 -8.77 -19.01 56.85
N HIS A 17 -8.78 -17.85 57.52
CA HIS A 17 -9.85 -17.51 58.47
C HIS A 17 -11.15 -17.25 57.67
N ARG A 18 -12.12 -18.16 57.84
CA ARG A 18 -13.51 -17.95 57.40
C ARG A 18 -14.20 -17.00 58.38
N ASN A 19 -14.34 -15.73 58.00
CA ASN A 19 -15.37 -14.88 58.60
C ASN A 19 -16.64 -15.01 57.75
N GLY A 20 -17.67 -15.56 58.37
CA GLY A 20 -18.97 -15.73 57.77
C GLY A 20 -19.72 -14.40 57.63
N ASN A 21 -20.04 -14.06 56.41
CA ASN A 21 -21.23 -13.32 56.00
C ASN A 21 -21.35 -13.48 54.49
N SER A 22 -22.00 -14.57 54.06
CA SER A 22 -22.41 -14.74 52.68
C SER A 22 -23.66 -13.90 52.42
N PRO A 23 -23.67 -12.97 51.45
CA PRO A 23 -24.91 -12.36 50.99
C PRO A 23 -25.78 -13.45 50.38
N SER A 24 -27.00 -13.58 50.84
CA SER A 24 -28.01 -14.50 50.32
C SER A 24 -28.19 -14.27 48.82
N LEU A 25 -27.83 -15.24 47.98
CA LEU A 25 -28.17 -15.29 46.57
C LEU A 25 -29.69 -15.25 46.43
N ARG A 26 -30.27 -14.14 46.05
CA ARG A 26 -31.67 -14.06 45.61
C ARG A 26 -31.82 -15.01 44.43
N LYS A 27 -32.55 -16.12 44.63
CA LYS A 27 -33.03 -17.01 43.59
C LYS A 27 -33.92 -16.22 42.65
N VAL A 28 -33.39 -15.76 41.51
CA VAL A 28 -34.18 -15.25 40.39
C VAL A 28 -34.86 -16.45 39.74
N LYS A 29 -36.17 -16.58 39.95
CA LYS A 29 -36.97 -17.61 39.31
C LYS A 29 -36.94 -17.46 37.78
N GLY A 30 -36.53 -18.49 37.10
CA GLY A 30 -37.22 -18.92 35.89
C GLY A 30 -36.83 -18.33 34.54
N ARG A 31 -35.51 -18.10 34.24
CA ARG A 31 -35.07 -18.13 32.84
C ARG A 31 -33.92 -19.15 32.67
N LYS A 32 -34.10 -20.09 31.77
CA LYS A 32 -33.02 -20.98 31.36
C LYS A 32 -31.85 -20.11 30.91
N PRO A 33 -30.58 -20.36 31.33
CA PRO A 33 -29.42 -19.58 30.87
C PRO A 33 -29.37 -19.67 29.34
N ARG A 34 -29.41 -18.50 28.66
CA ARG A 34 -29.21 -18.40 27.24
C ARG A 34 -27.80 -17.89 26.97
N TRP A 35 -27.14 -18.48 26.00
CA TRP A 35 -25.89 -17.95 25.48
C TRP A 35 -26.10 -16.50 25.01
N ALA A 36 -25.27 -15.57 25.48
CA ALA A 36 -25.29 -14.16 25.11
C ALA A 36 -23.84 -13.72 24.83
N VAL A 37 -23.23 -14.32 23.80
CA VAL A 37 -21.88 -13.97 23.36
C VAL A 37 -21.97 -12.78 22.40
N ARG A 38 -21.20 -11.74 22.69
CA ARG A 38 -21.10 -10.55 21.84
C ARG A 38 -19.66 -10.40 21.33
N ALA A 39 -19.50 -9.91 20.12
CA ALA A 39 -18.22 -9.54 19.56
C ALA A 39 -17.56 -8.39 20.38
N SER A 40 -16.23 -8.38 20.42
CA SER A 40 -15.48 -7.30 21.09
C SER A 40 -15.66 -5.96 20.34
N GLU A 41 -15.42 -4.86 21.04
CA GLU A 41 -15.47 -3.53 20.41
C GLU A 41 -14.39 -3.37 19.33
N MET A 42 -13.22 -3.97 19.52
CA MET A 42 -12.16 -4.01 18.51
C MET A 42 -12.66 -4.65 17.22
N SER A 43 -13.28 -5.85 17.29
CA SER A 43 -13.77 -6.54 16.09
C SER A 43 -14.90 -5.79 15.39
N LYS A 44 -15.78 -5.10 16.14
CA LYS A 44 -16.86 -4.30 15.56
C LYS A 44 -16.36 -3.05 14.85
N LYS A 45 -15.27 -2.47 15.33
CA LYS A 45 -14.63 -1.28 14.75
C LYS A 45 -13.66 -1.61 13.62
N THR A 46 -13.31 -2.89 13.44
CA THR A 46 -12.46 -3.34 12.34
C THR A 46 -13.27 -3.41 11.06
N PHE A 47 -13.17 -2.36 10.24
CA PHE A 47 -13.84 -2.26 8.96
C PHE A 47 -12.87 -1.82 7.88
N ASN A 48 -12.69 -2.65 6.84
CA ASN A 48 -11.84 -2.34 5.69
C ASN A 48 -12.73 -1.99 4.49
N PRO A 49 -12.81 -0.71 4.07
CA PRO A 49 -13.71 -0.27 3.00
C PRO A 49 -13.37 -0.89 1.64
N ILE A 50 -12.10 -1.16 1.35
CA ILE A 50 -11.71 -1.83 0.09
C ILE A 50 -12.31 -3.26 0.07
N ARG A 51 -12.14 -4.03 1.15
CA ARG A 51 -12.69 -5.38 1.24
C ARG A 51 -14.22 -5.35 1.22
N ALA A 52 -14.83 -4.43 1.95
CA ALA A 52 -16.27 -4.27 1.95
C ALA A 52 -16.83 -4.05 0.53
N ILE A 53 -16.19 -3.19 -0.27
CA ILE A 53 -16.58 -2.95 -1.65
C ILE A 53 -16.32 -4.20 -2.51
N VAL A 54 -15.11 -4.76 -2.49
CA VAL A 54 -14.74 -5.92 -3.31
C VAL A 54 -15.61 -7.14 -2.99
N ASP A 55 -15.85 -7.41 -1.70
CA ASP A 55 -16.58 -8.61 -1.27
C ASP A 55 -18.11 -8.45 -1.35
N THR A 56 -18.63 -7.22 -1.32
CA THR A 56 -20.08 -6.95 -1.31
C THR A 56 -20.63 -6.39 -2.61
N MET A 57 -19.78 -5.96 -3.53
CA MET A 57 -20.20 -5.43 -4.84
C MET A 57 -20.70 -6.58 -5.72
N LYS A 58 -21.90 -7.07 -5.42
CA LYS A 58 -22.62 -8.09 -6.21
C LYS A 58 -23.25 -7.43 -7.43
N VAL A 59 -22.43 -7.01 -8.37
CA VAL A 59 -22.87 -6.50 -9.67
C VAL A 59 -22.68 -7.60 -10.69
N GLU A 60 -23.74 -7.98 -11.40
CA GLU A 60 -23.64 -8.90 -12.51
C GLU A 60 -22.91 -8.19 -13.66
N PRO A 61 -21.74 -8.72 -14.11
CA PRO A 61 -21.04 -8.13 -15.22
C PRO A 61 -21.79 -8.36 -16.53
N ASN A 62 -21.43 -7.62 -17.57
CA ASN A 62 -21.99 -7.85 -18.90
C ASN A 62 -21.63 -9.26 -19.39
N PRO A 63 -22.62 -10.14 -19.66
CA PRO A 63 -22.36 -11.53 -20.03
C PRO A 63 -21.64 -11.68 -21.38
N ASN A 64 -21.62 -10.63 -22.20
CA ASN A 64 -20.97 -10.63 -23.52
C ASN A 64 -19.52 -10.09 -23.49
N LYS A 65 -19.05 -9.61 -22.33
CA LYS A 65 -17.70 -9.03 -22.17
C LYS A 65 -16.98 -9.74 -21.03
N PRO A 66 -15.77 -10.30 -21.21
CA PRO A 66 -15.01 -10.87 -20.12
C PRO A 66 -14.66 -9.77 -19.09
N MET A 67 -14.62 -10.15 -17.80
CA MET A 67 -14.28 -9.23 -16.72
C MET A 67 -12.81 -8.84 -16.78
N ILE A 68 -12.53 -7.54 -16.72
CA ILE A 68 -11.20 -6.98 -16.53
C ILE A 68 -11.16 -6.30 -15.16
N SER A 69 -10.41 -6.90 -14.20
CA SER A 69 -10.30 -6.35 -12.85
C SER A 69 -9.07 -5.46 -12.72
N LEU A 70 -9.31 -4.15 -12.55
CA LEU A 70 -8.30 -3.12 -12.29
C LEU A 70 -8.35 -2.65 -10.81
N SER A 71 -8.98 -3.42 -9.93
CA SER A 71 -9.31 -2.99 -8.56
C SER A 71 -8.29 -3.42 -7.51
N LEU A 72 -7.77 -4.65 -7.59
CA LEU A 72 -6.87 -5.22 -6.58
C LEU A 72 -5.41 -4.89 -6.87
N GLY A 73 -4.73 -4.31 -5.90
CA GLY A 73 -3.28 -4.02 -5.96
C GLY A 73 -2.42 -5.25 -5.71
N ASP A 74 -2.69 -6.35 -6.41
CA ASP A 74 -1.89 -7.57 -6.39
C ASP A 74 -1.24 -7.74 -7.77
N PRO A 75 0.10 -7.63 -7.89
CA PRO A 75 0.80 -7.73 -9.16
C PRO A 75 0.82 -9.15 -9.76
N THR A 76 0.40 -10.16 -9.00
CA THR A 76 0.53 -11.58 -9.40
C THR A 76 -0.72 -12.15 -10.07
N VAL A 77 -1.85 -11.42 -10.04
CA VAL A 77 -3.18 -11.92 -10.45
C VAL A 77 -3.21 -12.44 -11.87
N PHE A 78 -2.53 -11.79 -12.79
CA PHE A 78 -2.55 -12.15 -14.22
C PHE A 78 -1.38 -13.04 -14.66
N GLY A 79 -0.41 -13.30 -13.78
CA GLY A 79 0.76 -14.13 -14.10
C GLY A 79 1.77 -13.50 -15.08
N ASN A 80 1.54 -12.26 -15.52
CA ASN A 80 2.40 -11.53 -16.44
C ASN A 80 3.61 -10.85 -15.77
N LEU A 81 3.61 -10.79 -14.44
CA LEU A 81 4.71 -10.30 -13.61
C LEU A 81 5.15 -11.42 -12.64
N PRO A 82 5.88 -12.43 -13.11
CA PRO A 82 6.41 -13.48 -12.23
C PRO A 82 7.50 -12.91 -11.32
N THR A 83 7.63 -13.49 -10.12
CA THR A 83 8.83 -13.23 -9.32
C THR A 83 10.05 -13.87 -9.98
N ASP A 84 11.25 -13.42 -9.60
CA ASP A 84 12.49 -13.97 -10.13
C ASP A 84 12.74 -15.42 -9.65
N ASP A 85 13.42 -16.22 -10.50
CA ASP A 85 13.74 -17.62 -10.19
C ASP A 85 14.67 -17.73 -8.98
N GLU A 86 15.63 -16.81 -8.80
CA GLU A 86 16.51 -16.75 -7.63
C GLU A 86 15.72 -16.52 -6.33
N VAL A 87 14.67 -15.71 -6.38
CA VAL A 87 13.77 -15.48 -5.24
C VAL A 87 13.05 -16.78 -4.84
N THR A 88 12.56 -17.53 -5.83
CA THR A 88 11.91 -18.83 -5.62
C THR A 88 12.90 -19.87 -5.15
N GLN A 89 14.09 -19.92 -5.73
CA GLN A 89 15.15 -20.86 -5.39
C GLN A 89 15.64 -20.68 -3.95
N ALA A 90 15.76 -19.44 -3.49
CA ALA A 90 16.15 -19.11 -2.11
C ALA A 90 15.21 -19.74 -1.07
N VAL A 91 13.90 -19.75 -1.34
CA VAL A 91 12.92 -20.38 -0.44
C VAL A 91 13.01 -21.91 -0.49
N LYS A 92 13.24 -22.50 -1.66
CA LYS A 92 13.47 -23.95 -1.78
C LYS A 92 14.70 -24.38 -0.98
N GLU A 93 15.81 -23.65 -1.08
CA GLU A 93 17.04 -23.91 -0.32
C GLU A 93 16.81 -23.81 1.19
N ALA A 94 16.07 -22.78 1.64
CA ALA A 94 15.70 -22.63 3.04
C ALA A 94 14.85 -23.80 3.55
N LEU A 95 13.89 -24.27 2.75
CA LEU A 95 13.04 -25.42 3.07
C LEU A 95 13.87 -26.72 3.13
N ASP A 96 14.68 -26.98 2.12
CA ASP A 96 15.49 -28.20 2.00
C ASP A 96 16.54 -28.33 3.10
N SER A 97 17.03 -27.19 3.62
CA SER A 97 18.01 -27.15 4.71
C SER A 97 17.47 -27.73 6.02
N GLY A 98 16.15 -27.70 6.25
CA GLY A 98 15.51 -28.09 7.52
C GLY A 98 15.83 -27.17 8.71
N ASN A 99 16.66 -26.13 8.53
CA ASN A 99 17.17 -25.28 9.62
C ASN A 99 16.12 -24.30 10.18
N TYR A 100 15.04 -24.08 9.44
CA TYR A 100 14.01 -23.05 9.74
C TYR A 100 12.67 -23.62 10.18
N ASN A 101 12.66 -24.87 10.67
CA ASN A 101 11.44 -25.54 11.16
C ASN A 101 11.06 -25.12 12.60
N GLY A 102 12.01 -24.55 13.36
CA GLY A 102 11.80 -24.10 14.74
C GLY A 102 11.31 -22.67 14.86
N TYR A 103 10.97 -22.28 16.08
CA TYR A 103 10.63 -20.89 16.38
C TYR A 103 11.85 -19.96 16.29
N ALA A 104 11.68 -18.81 15.67
CA ALA A 104 12.63 -17.71 15.72
C ALA A 104 12.38 -16.81 16.93
N PRO A 105 13.33 -15.94 17.31
CA PRO A 105 13.02 -14.78 18.15
C PRO A 105 11.86 -13.97 17.57
N SER A 106 11.00 -13.42 18.41
CA SER A 106 9.77 -12.72 17.96
C SER A 106 10.03 -11.56 16.99
N VAL A 107 11.19 -10.92 17.10
CA VAL A 107 11.65 -9.85 16.19
C VAL A 107 12.30 -10.38 14.90
N GLY A 108 12.43 -11.68 14.75
CA GLY A 108 13.12 -12.35 13.64
C GLY A 108 14.57 -12.75 13.96
N TYR A 109 15.13 -13.66 13.16
CA TYR A 109 16.53 -14.08 13.28
C TYR A 109 17.48 -12.88 13.17
N GLN A 110 18.53 -12.85 14.00
CA GLN A 110 19.51 -11.76 14.00
C GLN A 110 20.19 -11.62 12.64
N SER A 111 20.60 -12.73 12.01
CA SER A 111 21.19 -12.71 10.66
C SER A 111 20.27 -12.04 9.63
N CYS A 112 18.99 -12.38 9.64
CA CYS A 112 18.02 -11.80 8.71
C CYS A 112 17.81 -10.31 8.95
N ARG A 113 17.74 -9.89 10.21
CA ARG A 113 17.67 -8.46 10.58
C ARG A 113 18.93 -7.70 10.15
N GLN A 114 20.09 -8.34 10.28
CA GLN A 114 21.35 -7.76 9.84
C GLN A 114 21.40 -7.55 8.33
N VAL A 115 20.88 -8.50 7.54
CA VAL A 115 20.79 -8.37 6.07
C VAL A 115 19.88 -7.19 5.68
N VAL A 116 18.71 -7.08 6.31
CA VAL A 116 17.79 -5.96 6.06
C VAL A 116 18.43 -4.63 6.48
N ALA A 117 19.06 -4.57 7.66
CA ALA A 117 19.77 -3.40 8.12
C ALA A 117 20.87 -2.98 7.12
N ALA A 118 21.70 -3.91 6.67
CA ALA A 118 22.77 -3.63 5.71
C ALA A 118 22.25 -3.13 4.36
N TYR A 119 21.10 -3.67 3.91
CA TYR A 119 20.48 -3.29 2.64
C TYR A 119 19.95 -1.84 2.64
N TYR A 120 19.37 -1.40 3.76
CA TYR A 120 18.77 -0.06 3.87
C TYR A 120 19.70 0.97 4.53
N SER A 121 20.79 0.54 5.16
CA SER A 121 21.72 1.43 5.85
C SER A 121 22.51 2.29 4.86
N CYS A 122 22.60 3.57 5.16
CA CYS A 122 23.50 4.50 4.47
C CYS A 122 24.07 5.51 5.49
N PRO A 123 25.09 6.31 5.13
CA PRO A 123 25.69 7.29 6.04
C PRO A 123 24.67 8.29 6.63
N GLU A 124 23.64 8.63 5.83
CA GLU A 124 22.57 9.55 6.21
C GLU A 124 21.49 8.88 7.09
N ALA A 125 21.35 7.56 7.07
CA ALA A 125 20.43 6.78 7.88
C ALA A 125 21.04 5.42 8.24
N PRO A 126 22.04 5.40 9.16
CA PRO A 126 22.69 4.18 9.58
C PRO A 126 21.71 3.28 10.36
N LEU A 127 21.76 1.98 10.08
CA LEU A 127 20.93 0.96 10.72
C LEU A 127 21.80 -0.22 11.15
N GLU A 128 21.44 -0.81 12.28
CA GLU A 128 21.96 -2.07 12.79
C GLU A 128 20.86 -3.10 12.93
N ALA A 129 21.20 -4.36 13.17
CA ALA A 129 20.20 -5.43 13.35
C ALA A 129 19.17 -5.14 14.46
N GLN A 130 19.56 -4.41 15.50
CA GLN A 130 18.68 -4.01 16.60
C GLN A 130 17.62 -2.98 16.18
N ASP A 131 17.84 -2.26 15.07
CA ASP A 131 16.90 -1.28 14.53
C ASP A 131 15.85 -1.92 13.60
N VAL A 132 15.92 -3.25 13.40
CA VAL A 132 15.03 -3.98 12.51
C VAL A 132 14.12 -4.93 13.28
N ILE A 133 12.81 -4.83 13.04
CA ILE A 133 11.79 -5.77 13.52
C ILE A 133 11.16 -6.44 12.30
N LEU A 134 11.32 -7.75 12.14
CA LEU A 134 10.66 -8.52 11.07
C LEU A 134 9.20 -8.74 11.40
N THR A 135 8.33 -8.64 10.39
CA THR A 135 6.88 -8.66 10.56
C THR A 135 6.20 -9.51 9.48
N SER A 136 4.97 -9.95 9.75
CA SER A 136 4.14 -10.67 8.77
C SER A 136 3.61 -9.73 7.68
N GLY A 137 4.52 -9.27 6.82
CA GLY A 137 4.28 -8.28 5.78
C GLY A 137 4.20 -6.86 6.33
N CYS A 138 4.25 -5.88 5.43
CA CYS A 138 4.17 -4.46 5.77
C CYS A 138 2.90 -4.09 6.54
N SER A 139 1.79 -4.81 6.34
CA SER A 139 0.54 -4.56 7.07
C SER A 139 0.71 -4.73 8.59
N GLN A 140 1.47 -5.76 9.02
CA GLN A 140 1.78 -5.91 10.44
C GLN A 140 2.83 -4.90 10.91
N ALA A 141 3.77 -4.50 10.05
CA ALA A 141 4.69 -3.42 10.38
C ALA A 141 3.93 -2.13 10.74
N ILE A 142 2.95 -1.76 9.93
CA ILE A 142 2.07 -0.61 10.19
C ILE A 142 1.26 -0.81 11.49
N GLU A 143 0.70 -2.02 11.71
CA GLU A 143 -0.05 -2.33 12.93
C GLU A 143 0.82 -2.15 14.19
N LEU A 144 2.01 -2.72 14.22
CA LEU A 144 2.92 -2.62 15.36
C LEU A 144 3.41 -1.18 15.58
N ALA A 145 3.71 -0.46 14.49
CA ALA A 145 4.13 0.93 14.56
C ALA A 145 3.03 1.84 15.12
N LEU A 146 1.78 1.65 14.71
CA LEU A 146 0.64 2.36 15.28
C LEU A 146 0.41 2.00 16.75
N ALA A 147 0.47 0.71 17.07
CA ALA A 147 0.22 0.22 18.44
C ALA A 147 1.28 0.66 19.45
N VAL A 148 2.53 0.90 18.99
CA VAL A 148 3.60 1.38 19.89
C VAL A 148 3.58 2.90 20.04
N LEU A 149 3.12 3.65 19.03
CA LEU A 149 3.15 5.11 19.04
C LEU A 149 1.90 5.76 19.61
N ALA A 150 0.72 5.11 19.51
CA ALA A 150 -0.55 5.74 19.83
C ALA A 150 -1.41 4.94 20.82
N ASN A 151 -2.03 5.66 21.74
CA ASN A 151 -2.98 5.11 22.70
C ASN A 151 -4.43 5.38 22.29
N PRO A 152 -5.41 4.59 22.80
CA PRO A 152 -6.82 4.90 22.62
C PRO A 152 -7.14 6.34 23.08
N GLY A 153 -7.91 7.08 22.25
CA GLY A 153 -8.26 8.49 22.50
C GLY A 153 -7.22 9.52 22.07
N GLN A 154 -6.06 9.10 21.60
CA GLN A 154 -5.14 9.94 20.82
C GLN A 154 -5.52 9.92 19.34
N ASN A 155 -4.91 10.78 18.52
CA ASN A 155 -5.14 10.81 17.08
C ASN A 155 -3.86 10.64 16.28
N ILE A 156 -4.06 10.20 15.02
CA ILE A 156 -3.01 10.11 14.00
C ILE A 156 -3.40 10.91 12.77
N LEU A 157 -2.40 11.44 12.08
CA LEU A 157 -2.59 12.17 10.82
C LEU A 157 -2.39 11.23 9.64
N VAL A 158 -3.41 11.11 8.78
CA VAL A 158 -3.48 10.15 7.67
C VAL A 158 -3.70 10.88 6.35
N PRO A 159 -3.05 10.50 5.24
CA PRO A 159 -3.29 11.12 3.94
C PRO A 159 -4.71 10.85 3.43
N ARG A 160 -5.26 11.83 2.71
CA ARG A 160 -6.52 11.72 1.97
C ARG A 160 -6.33 12.26 0.55
N PRO A 161 -6.41 11.40 -0.51
CA PRO A 161 -6.64 9.95 -0.45
C PRO A 161 -5.50 9.18 0.19
N GLY A 162 -5.80 8.03 0.83
CA GLY A 162 -4.81 7.22 1.53
C GLY A 162 -5.23 5.75 1.64
N PHE A 163 -4.24 4.87 1.83
CA PHE A 163 -4.51 3.45 1.98
C PHE A 163 -5.38 3.17 3.21
N SER A 164 -6.52 2.54 2.99
CA SER A 164 -7.59 2.38 4.00
C SER A 164 -7.18 1.60 5.25
N LEU A 165 -6.08 0.82 5.19
CA LEU A 165 -5.60 0.04 6.33
C LEU A 165 -5.22 0.93 7.51
N TYR A 166 -4.69 2.14 7.28
CA TYR A 166 -4.34 3.07 8.37
C TYR A 166 -5.55 3.40 9.24
N LYS A 167 -6.67 3.79 8.58
CA LYS A 167 -7.94 4.05 9.27
C LYS A 167 -8.49 2.80 9.95
N THR A 168 -8.47 1.66 9.25
CA THR A 168 -8.98 0.39 9.78
C THR A 168 -8.28 0.00 11.07
N LEU A 169 -6.94 0.06 11.11
CA LEU A 169 -6.16 -0.27 12.29
C LEU A 169 -6.38 0.75 13.41
N ALA A 170 -6.28 2.04 13.11
CA ALA A 170 -6.45 3.09 14.12
C ALA A 170 -7.81 2.98 14.83
N LEU A 171 -8.91 2.90 14.07
CA LEU A 171 -10.25 2.80 14.65
C LEU A 171 -10.44 1.52 15.47
N SER A 172 -9.87 0.38 15.03
CA SER A 172 -9.93 -0.87 15.78
C SER A 172 -9.23 -0.76 17.14
N MET A 173 -8.16 0.03 17.23
CA MET A 173 -7.40 0.30 18.45
C MET A 173 -7.99 1.44 19.30
N GLY A 174 -9.07 2.09 18.85
CA GLY A 174 -9.67 3.23 19.54
C GLY A 174 -8.90 4.55 19.37
N ILE A 175 -8.07 4.62 18.33
CA ILE A 175 -7.30 5.81 17.93
C ILE A 175 -8.12 6.62 16.94
N GLU A 176 -8.18 7.93 17.10
CA GLU A 176 -8.87 8.84 16.20
C GLU A 176 -8.03 9.09 14.93
N VAL A 177 -8.71 9.34 13.81
CA VAL A 177 -8.05 9.61 12.53
C VAL A 177 -8.40 11.03 12.08
N LYS A 178 -7.37 11.82 11.80
CA LYS A 178 -7.49 13.13 11.16
C LYS A 178 -6.87 13.06 9.76
N PHE A 179 -7.64 13.44 8.75
CA PHE A 179 -7.21 13.36 7.37
C PHE A 179 -6.61 14.67 6.89
N TYR A 180 -5.35 14.65 6.45
CA TYR A 180 -4.74 15.75 5.73
C TYR A 180 -4.87 15.56 4.21
N ASN A 181 -5.04 16.66 3.48
CA ASN A 181 -5.31 16.62 2.05
C ASN A 181 -4.03 16.45 1.24
N LEU A 182 -4.14 15.63 0.18
CA LEU A 182 -3.24 15.62 -0.96
C LEU A 182 -3.86 16.44 -2.09
N LEU A 183 -3.03 17.12 -2.89
CA LEU A 183 -3.44 18.07 -3.91
C LEU A 183 -3.24 17.48 -5.31
N PRO A 184 -4.30 17.03 -6.01
CA PRO A 184 -4.18 16.42 -7.32
C PRO A 184 -3.56 17.36 -8.36
N GLU A 185 -3.84 18.66 -8.29
CA GLU A 185 -3.27 19.69 -9.16
C GLU A 185 -1.77 19.93 -8.94
N LYS A 186 -1.21 19.38 -7.83
CA LYS A 186 0.23 19.36 -7.51
C LYS A 186 0.80 17.97 -7.48
N ALA A 187 0.31 17.09 -8.36
CA ALA A 187 0.73 15.69 -8.44
C ALA A 187 0.65 14.97 -7.09
N TRP A 188 -0.38 15.25 -6.32
CA TRP A 188 -0.67 14.69 -5.00
C TRP A 188 0.35 15.06 -3.90
N GLU A 189 1.05 16.19 -4.01
CA GLU A 189 1.80 16.72 -2.87
C GLU A 189 0.88 17.00 -1.67
N ILE A 190 1.43 16.90 -0.47
CA ILE A 190 0.70 17.18 0.79
C ILE A 190 0.39 18.68 0.87
N ASP A 191 -0.85 19.03 1.21
CA ASP A 191 -1.18 20.40 1.69
C ASP A 191 -0.58 20.58 3.11
N LEU A 192 0.64 21.14 3.13
CA LEU A 192 1.39 21.31 4.37
C LEU A 192 0.72 22.26 5.36
N LYS A 193 -0.06 23.25 4.87
CA LYS A 193 -0.80 24.17 5.74
C LYS A 193 -1.95 23.47 6.42
N HIS A 194 -2.70 22.67 5.66
CA HIS A 194 -3.77 21.85 6.21
C HIS A 194 -3.21 20.79 7.17
N LEU A 195 -2.13 20.10 6.80
CA LEU A 195 -1.45 19.14 7.66
C LEU A 195 -1.09 19.77 9.01
N GLU A 196 -0.42 20.91 9.01
CA GLU A 196 0.03 21.58 10.24
C GLU A 196 -1.14 22.05 11.11
N SER A 197 -2.25 22.48 10.50
CA SER A 197 -3.46 22.91 11.22
C SER A 197 -4.20 21.78 11.97
N LEU A 198 -3.94 20.52 11.61
CA LEU A 198 -4.58 19.34 12.23
C LEU A 198 -3.86 18.86 13.49
N VAL A 199 -2.60 19.27 13.68
CA VAL A 199 -1.80 18.84 14.83
C VAL A 199 -2.36 19.41 16.13
N ASP A 200 -2.50 18.57 17.15
CA ASP A 200 -2.88 18.97 18.50
C ASP A 200 -2.12 18.14 19.56
N GLU A 201 -2.41 18.41 20.85
CA GLU A 201 -1.78 17.73 21.99
C GLU A 201 -1.97 16.21 22.03
N LYS A 202 -2.97 15.70 21.30
CA LYS A 202 -3.27 14.26 21.22
C LYS A 202 -2.68 13.61 19.98
N THR A 203 -2.00 14.36 19.11
CA THR A 203 -1.42 13.83 17.88
C THR A 203 -0.21 12.96 18.18
N ALA A 204 -0.35 11.66 17.94
CA ALA A 204 0.67 10.65 18.28
C ALA A 204 1.69 10.43 17.15
N CYS A 205 1.25 10.45 15.88
CA CYS A 205 2.16 10.33 14.74
C CYS A 205 1.55 10.86 13.44
N LEU A 206 2.43 11.13 12.48
CA LEU A 206 2.12 11.44 11.09
C LEU A 206 2.44 10.24 10.21
N ILE A 207 1.45 9.73 9.44
CA ILE A 207 1.69 8.70 8.43
C ILE A 207 2.08 9.38 7.11
N VAL A 208 3.20 8.96 6.52
CA VAL A 208 3.65 9.39 5.18
C VAL A 208 3.78 8.15 4.31
N ASN A 209 2.99 8.05 3.24
CA ASN A 209 3.05 6.96 2.27
C ASN A 209 3.71 7.43 0.97
N ASN A 210 4.94 6.98 0.73
CA ASN A 210 5.75 7.41 -0.42
C ASN A 210 6.68 6.30 -0.91
N PRO A 211 6.55 5.82 -2.16
CA PRO A 211 5.52 6.14 -3.16
C PRO A 211 4.10 5.76 -2.73
N SER A 212 3.08 6.48 -3.22
CA SER A 212 1.74 6.48 -2.66
C SER A 212 0.80 5.43 -3.25
N ASN A 213 0.02 4.79 -2.39
CA ASN A 213 -1.22 4.10 -2.70
C ASN A 213 -2.39 4.92 -2.09
N PRO A 214 -3.35 5.43 -2.89
CA PRO A 214 -3.68 5.06 -4.27
C PRO A 214 -3.09 5.96 -5.37
N CYS A 215 -2.35 7.01 -5.04
CA CYS A 215 -2.09 8.13 -5.97
C CYS A 215 -1.04 7.83 -7.04
N GLY A 216 -0.14 6.84 -6.82
CA GLY A 216 1.01 6.65 -7.70
C GLY A 216 2.01 7.81 -7.66
N SER A 217 1.90 8.72 -6.71
CA SER A 217 2.81 9.86 -6.55
C SER A 217 4.12 9.49 -5.88
N VAL A 218 5.17 10.24 -6.19
CA VAL A 218 6.48 10.17 -5.55
C VAL A 218 6.87 11.59 -5.13
N PHE A 219 7.06 11.79 -3.83
CA PHE A 219 7.40 13.12 -3.31
C PHE A 219 8.83 13.51 -3.64
N SER A 220 9.01 14.76 -4.09
CA SER A 220 10.32 15.33 -4.32
C SER A 220 11.11 15.48 -3.02
N LYS A 221 12.45 15.46 -3.11
CA LYS A 221 13.34 15.71 -1.96
C LYS A 221 12.95 17.00 -1.24
N SER A 222 12.66 18.07 -1.98
CA SER A 222 12.27 19.37 -1.40
C SER A 222 10.94 19.29 -0.65
N HIS A 223 9.99 18.49 -1.15
CA HIS A 223 8.70 18.31 -0.46
C HIS A 223 8.86 17.46 0.82
N LEU A 224 9.64 16.37 0.77
CA LEU A 224 9.96 15.57 1.95
C LEU A 224 10.65 16.40 3.04
N GLN A 225 11.57 17.30 2.68
CA GLN A 225 12.22 18.22 3.63
C GLN A 225 11.20 19.17 4.29
N LYS A 226 10.19 19.64 3.56
CA LYS A 226 9.12 20.48 4.12
C LYS A 226 8.23 19.68 5.07
N ILE A 227 7.91 18.40 4.75
CA ILE A 227 7.18 17.50 5.65
C ILE A 227 7.96 17.30 6.96
N LEU A 228 9.25 17.00 6.87
CA LEU A 228 10.15 16.87 8.03
C LEU A 228 10.20 18.15 8.86
N ALA A 229 10.21 19.33 8.21
CA ALA A 229 10.18 20.61 8.91
C ALA A 229 8.89 20.81 9.71
N VAL A 230 7.72 20.41 9.18
CA VAL A 230 6.46 20.42 9.93
C VAL A 230 6.53 19.46 11.12
N ALA A 231 6.90 18.20 10.89
CA ALA A 231 7.00 17.19 11.93
C ALA A 231 7.97 17.59 13.05
N SER A 232 9.12 18.19 12.68
CA SER A 232 10.11 18.70 13.64
C SER A 232 9.59 19.86 14.49
N ARG A 233 8.91 20.83 13.87
CA ARG A 233 8.33 21.98 14.62
C ARG A 233 7.25 21.55 15.60
N GLN A 234 6.47 20.54 15.21
CA GLN A 234 5.35 20.04 16.00
C GLN A 234 5.73 18.89 16.93
N CYS A 235 7.00 18.45 16.91
CA CYS A 235 7.50 17.30 17.69
C CYS A 235 6.67 16.02 17.46
N VAL A 236 6.23 15.75 16.23
CA VAL A 236 5.43 14.59 15.87
C VAL A 236 6.29 13.56 15.13
N PRO A 237 6.41 12.30 15.60
CA PRO A 237 7.13 11.25 14.90
C PRO A 237 6.44 10.85 13.62
N ILE A 238 7.20 10.28 12.66
CA ILE A 238 6.67 9.82 11.39
C ILE A 238 6.61 8.29 11.35
N LEU A 239 5.47 7.75 10.89
CA LEU A 239 5.34 6.41 10.36
C LEU A 239 5.42 6.51 8.84
N ALA A 240 6.54 6.05 8.26
CA ALA A 240 6.75 6.07 6.82
C ALA A 240 6.39 4.71 6.20
N ASP A 241 5.30 4.65 5.44
CA ASP A 241 4.97 3.48 4.63
C ASP A 241 5.68 3.60 3.28
N GLU A 242 6.78 2.86 3.16
CA GLU A 242 7.70 2.87 2.03
C GLU A 242 7.69 1.53 1.26
N ILE A 243 6.57 0.78 1.33
CA ILE A 243 6.44 -0.54 0.69
C ILE A 243 6.68 -0.51 -0.83
N TYR A 244 6.46 0.64 -1.47
CA TYR A 244 6.73 0.89 -2.89
C TYR A 244 8.09 1.57 -3.12
N GLY A 245 8.96 1.64 -2.12
CA GLY A 245 10.31 2.17 -2.25
C GLY A 245 11.03 1.57 -3.45
N ASP A 246 11.74 2.39 -4.22
CA ASP A 246 12.40 2.06 -5.48
C ASP A 246 11.47 1.65 -6.65
N MET A 247 10.15 1.53 -6.44
CA MET A 247 9.19 1.37 -7.53
C MET A 247 8.78 2.74 -8.07
N VAL A 248 9.76 3.44 -8.67
CA VAL A 248 9.58 4.79 -9.23
C VAL A 248 9.92 4.81 -10.70
N PHE A 249 9.22 5.67 -11.44
CA PHE A 249 9.43 5.80 -12.87
C PHE A 249 10.68 6.64 -13.17
N ALA A 250 11.27 6.46 -14.37
CA ALA A 250 12.58 6.97 -14.71
C ALA A 250 12.76 8.50 -14.56
N GLU A 251 11.68 9.27 -14.59
CA GLU A 251 11.73 10.73 -14.43
C GLU A 251 11.79 11.17 -12.96
N CYS A 252 11.58 10.26 -12.04
CA CYS A 252 11.52 10.55 -10.61
C CYS A 252 12.64 9.85 -9.85
N LYS A 253 13.08 10.47 -8.77
CA LYS A 253 14.02 9.88 -7.82
C LYS A 253 13.30 9.61 -6.51
N TYR A 254 13.34 8.38 -6.04
CA TYR A 254 12.90 8.03 -4.70
C TYR A 254 14.00 8.38 -3.69
N GLU A 255 13.61 9.03 -2.61
CA GLU A 255 14.46 9.30 -1.45
C GLU A 255 13.73 8.75 -0.22
N PRO A 256 14.28 7.75 0.50
CA PRO A 256 13.74 7.34 1.78
C PRO A 256 13.70 8.54 2.74
N ILE A 257 12.55 8.82 3.36
CA ILE A 257 12.41 10.05 4.16
C ILE A 257 13.40 10.09 5.33
N ALA A 258 13.79 8.94 5.85
CA ALA A 258 14.75 8.81 6.94
C ALA A 258 16.14 9.36 6.57
N THR A 259 16.57 9.28 5.29
CA THR A 259 17.87 9.80 4.83
C THR A 259 17.95 11.33 4.90
N LEU A 260 16.81 11.99 4.91
CA LEU A 260 16.69 13.45 4.96
C LEU A 260 16.44 13.98 6.38
N SER A 261 16.13 13.07 7.33
CA SER A 261 15.86 13.46 8.72
C SER A 261 17.15 13.63 9.52
N THR A 262 17.23 14.70 10.29
CA THR A 262 18.32 14.93 11.26
C THR A 262 17.87 14.84 12.70
N ASN A 263 16.55 14.99 12.96
CA ASN A 263 16.00 15.11 14.31
C ASN A 263 14.57 14.57 14.48
N VAL A 264 13.88 14.23 13.37
CA VAL A 264 12.57 13.60 13.47
C VAL A 264 12.75 12.09 13.54
N PRO A 265 12.26 11.41 14.58
CA PRO A 265 12.31 9.96 14.67
C PRO A 265 11.28 9.35 13.73
N ILE A 266 11.68 8.27 13.02
CA ILE A 266 10.87 7.67 11.96
C ILE A 266 10.84 6.15 12.12
N LEU A 267 9.65 5.57 12.07
CA LEU A 267 9.45 4.14 11.86
C LEU A 267 9.14 3.91 10.37
N SER A 268 10.11 3.40 9.60
CA SER A 268 9.91 3.07 8.19
C SER A 268 9.41 1.63 8.05
N CYS A 269 8.29 1.45 7.34
CA CYS A 269 7.65 0.16 7.08
C CYS A 269 7.89 -0.28 5.63
N GLY A 270 8.34 -1.52 5.46
CA GLY A 270 8.62 -2.11 4.15
C GLY A 270 8.41 -3.61 4.11
N GLY A 271 8.84 -4.26 3.02
CA GLY A 271 8.72 -5.70 2.87
C GLY A 271 8.92 -6.20 1.44
N LEU A 272 8.86 -7.53 1.27
CA LEU A 272 9.06 -8.19 -0.02
C LEU A 272 7.87 -8.05 -0.99
N ALA A 273 6.69 -7.72 -0.47
CA ALA A 273 5.41 -7.89 -1.17
C ALA A 273 5.33 -7.24 -2.55
N LYS A 274 5.94 -6.06 -2.72
CA LYS A 274 5.79 -5.25 -3.93
C LYS A 274 7.02 -5.32 -4.81
N ARG A 275 8.18 -4.96 -4.29
CA ARG A 275 9.43 -4.95 -5.06
C ARG A 275 9.83 -6.33 -5.60
N TRP A 276 9.58 -7.41 -4.84
CA TRP A 276 9.91 -8.79 -5.25
C TRP A 276 8.70 -9.56 -5.80
N LEU A 277 7.55 -8.92 -5.95
CA LEU A 277 6.31 -9.50 -6.50
C LEU A 277 5.82 -10.75 -5.75
N VAL A 278 5.98 -10.78 -4.42
CA VAL A 278 5.58 -11.92 -3.56
C VAL A 278 4.68 -11.52 -2.39
N PRO A 279 3.53 -10.86 -2.65
CA PRO A 279 2.65 -10.37 -1.58
C PRO A 279 2.12 -11.47 -0.66
N GLY A 280 1.97 -12.68 -1.18
CA GLY A 280 1.49 -13.86 -0.44
C GLY A 280 2.49 -14.42 0.57
N TRP A 281 3.79 -14.09 0.49
CA TRP A 281 4.81 -14.64 1.38
C TRP A 281 4.84 -13.99 2.75
N ARG A 282 4.15 -12.88 2.92
CA ARG A 282 3.98 -12.21 4.21
C ARG A 282 5.30 -11.93 4.94
N MET A 283 6.26 -11.32 4.27
CA MET A 283 7.51 -10.85 4.86
C MET A 283 7.61 -9.32 4.76
N GLY A 284 7.80 -8.67 5.90
CA GLY A 284 7.98 -7.23 6.03
C GLY A 284 8.88 -6.88 7.22
N TRP A 285 9.06 -5.60 7.45
CA TRP A 285 9.92 -5.07 8.52
C TRP A 285 9.54 -3.66 8.93
N ILE A 286 9.92 -3.31 10.15
CA ILE A 286 10.02 -1.94 10.65
C ILE A 286 11.52 -1.62 10.75
N LEU A 287 11.91 -0.44 10.26
CA LEU A 287 13.23 0.14 10.44
C LEU A 287 13.10 1.32 11.42
N VAL A 288 13.83 1.25 12.54
CA VAL A 288 13.78 2.31 13.57
C VAL A 288 14.88 3.33 13.27
N ASN A 289 14.50 4.45 12.67
CA ASN A 289 15.42 5.55 12.33
C ASN A 289 15.31 6.64 13.40
N ASP A 290 16.25 6.66 14.34
CA ASP A 290 16.25 7.58 15.48
C ASP A 290 17.66 8.09 15.82
N ARG A 291 18.10 9.14 15.13
CA ARG A 291 19.45 9.71 15.27
C ARG A 291 19.67 10.50 16.57
N ARG A 292 18.60 10.88 17.25
CA ARG A 292 18.64 11.71 18.46
C ARG A 292 18.23 10.95 19.70
N ASP A 293 18.02 9.63 19.56
CA ASP A 293 17.55 8.76 20.65
C ASP A 293 16.25 9.27 21.33
N ILE A 294 15.35 9.83 20.47
CA ILE A 294 14.05 10.37 20.92
C ILE A 294 13.09 9.24 21.29
N PHE A 295 13.11 8.16 20.52
CA PHE A 295 12.33 6.95 20.84
C PHE A 295 12.89 6.20 22.04
N GLY A 296 14.19 6.33 22.30
CA GLY A 296 14.90 5.65 23.37
C GLY A 296 14.66 4.13 23.37
N ASN A 297 14.78 3.53 24.52
CA ASN A 297 14.46 2.12 24.72
C ASN A 297 12.94 1.88 24.76
N GLU A 298 12.13 2.87 25.16
CA GLU A 298 10.69 2.68 25.37
C GLU A 298 9.97 2.18 24.11
N ILE A 299 10.21 2.81 22.97
CA ILE A 299 9.60 2.40 21.69
C ILE A 299 10.21 1.10 21.18
N ARG A 300 11.54 0.91 21.33
CA ARG A 300 12.22 -0.34 20.92
C ARG A 300 11.71 -1.55 21.71
N ASP A 301 11.67 -1.46 23.04
CA ASP A 301 11.16 -2.52 23.91
C ASP A 301 9.66 -2.76 23.70
N GLY A 302 8.91 -1.69 23.43
CA GLY A 302 7.51 -1.76 23.03
C GLY A 302 7.29 -2.57 21.75
N LEU A 303 8.08 -2.33 20.71
CA LEU A 303 8.03 -3.11 19.45
C LEU A 303 8.40 -4.58 19.68
N VAL A 304 9.44 -4.86 20.49
CA VAL A 304 9.81 -6.24 20.88
C VAL A 304 8.64 -6.93 21.59
N SER A 305 8.04 -6.25 22.55
CA SER A 305 6.90 -6.79 23.32
C SER A 305 5.69 -7.07 22.44
N LEU A 306 5.35 -6.15 21.53
CA LEU A 306 4.25 -6.32 20.60
C LEU A 306 4.50 -7.44 19.57
N SER A 307 5.75 -7.64 19.13
CA SER A 307 6.13 -8.72 18.22
C SER A 307 5.87 -10.12 18.80
N GLN A 308 5.87 -10.25 20.14
CA GLN A 308 5.59 -11.52 20.82
C GLN A 308 4.13 -11.99 20.68
N ARG A 309 3.20 -11.12 20.24
CA ARG A 309 1.78 -11.50 20.08
C ARG A 309 1.57 -12.61 19.04
N ILE A 310 2.43 -12.70 18.01
CA ILE A 310 2.36 -13.72 16.97
C ILE A 310 3.70 -14.41 16.69
N LEU A 311 4.75 -14.11 17.46
CA LEU A 311 6.09 -14.69 17.35
C LEU A 311 6.80 -14.47 16.00
N GLY A 312 6.52 -13.35 15.33
CA GLY A 312 7.17 -12.94 14.08
C GLY A 312 6.65 -13.63 12.81
N PRO A 313 7.28 -13.36 11.65
CA PRO A 313 6.87 -13.90 10.36
C PRO A 313 7.40 -15.33 10.12
N CYS A 314 6.95 -15.96 9.02
CA CYS A 314 7.35 -17.32 8.60
C CYS A 314 8.88 -17.48 8.56
N THR A 315 9.39 -18.45 9.31
CA THR A 315 10.83 -18.71 9.47
C THR A 315 11.50 -19.20 8.18
N ILE A 316 10.80 -19.94 7.32
CA ILE A 316 11.32 -20.39 6.02
C ILE A 316 11.62 -19.16 5.13
N VAL A 317 10.71 -18.18 5.09
CA VAL A 317 10.93 -16.95 4.32
C VAL A 317 12.04 -16.09 4.94
N GLN A 318 12.15 -16.09 6.28
CA GLN A 318 13.29 -15.46 6.94
C GLN A 318 14.62 -16.09 6.49
N GLY A 319 14.69 -17.43 6.46
CA GLY A 319 15.88 -18.15 6.03
C GLY A 319 16.30 -17.89 4.57
N ALA A 320 15.35 -17.55 3.73
CA ALA A 320 15.61 -17.18 2.34
C ALA A 320 16.04 -15.72 2.15
N LEU A 321 15.84 -14.85 3.16
CA LEU A 321 15.88 -13.38 3.01
C LEU A 321 17.23 -12.85 2.52
N GLU A 322 18.34 -13.42 3.02
CA GLU A 322 19.69 -13.06 2.57
C GLU A 322 19.89 -13.31 1.08
N HIS A 323 19.48 -14.48 0.61
CA HIS A 323 19.61 -14.86 -0.80
C HIS A 323 18.66 -14.04 -1.69
N ILE A 324 17.42 -13.79 -1.24
CA ILE A 324 16.46 -12.96 -1.94
C ILE A 324 17.04 -11.56 -2.18
N ILE A 325 17.58 -10.94 -1.13
CA ILE A 325 18.11 -9.57 -1.22
C ILE A 325 19.36 -9.49 -2.10
N HIS A 326 20.29 -10.46 -1.98
CA HIS A 326 21.58 -10.38 -2.64
C HIS A 326 21.62 -11.01 -4.04
N ARG A 327 20.80 -12.04 -4.31
CA ARG A 327 20.85 -12.76 -5.58
C ARG A 327 19.82 -12.29 -6.60
N THR A 328 18.77 -11.54 -6.20
CA THR A 328 17.81 -11.00 -7.17
C THR A 328 18.54 -10.08 -8.15
N PRO A 329 18.55 -10.41 -9.46
CA PRO A 329 19.34 -9.65 -10.43
C PRO A 329 18.73 -8.26 -10.65
N PRO A 330 19.56 -7.23 -10.92
CA PRO A 330 19.09 -5.87 -11.21
C PRO A 330 18.11 -5.83 -12.40
N GLU A 331 18.27 -6.72 -13.37
CA GLU A 331 17.43 -6.84 -14.56
C GLU A 331 15.97 -7.16 -14.21
N PHE A 332 15.73 -7.93 -13.15
CA PHE A 332 14.38 -8.21 -12.65
C PHE A 332 13.64 -6.92 -12.28
N TYR A 333 14.27 -6.04 -11.53
CA TYR A 333 13.67 -4.76 -11.15
C TYR A 333 13.49 -3.84 -12.35
N HIS A 334 14.48 -3.82 -13.24
CA HIS A 334 14.41 -3.04 -14.46
C HIS A 334 13.25 -3.48 -15.36
N ASN A 335 13.09 -4.78 -15.57
CA ASN A 335 12.00 -5.33 -16.38
C ASN A 335 10.63 -5.03 -15.76
N THR A 336 10.49 -5.17 -14.45
CA THR A 336 9.23 -4.83 -13.74
C THR A 336 8.87 -3.36 -13.90
N LEU A 337 9.85 -2.45 -13.74
CA LEU A 337 9.62 -1.02 -13.89
C LEU A 337 9.36 -0.63 -15.35
N SER A 338 10.02 -1.27 -16.30
CA SER A 338 9.81 -1.04 -17.74
C SER A 338 8.41 -1.47 -18.19
N PHE A 339 7.88 -2.54 -17.62
CA PHE A 339 6.49 -2.94 -17.85
C PHE A 339 5.50 -1.88 -17.30
N LEU A 340 5.78 -1.31 -16.14
CA LEU A 340 4.93 -0.27 -15.55
C LEU A 340 5.11 1.08 -16.24
N LYS A 341 6.34 1.43 -16.62
CA LYS A 341 6.66 2.65 -17.36
C LYS A 341 8.02 2.61 -18.08
N MET A 342 8.02 2.99 -19.35
CA MET A 342 9.20 3.04 -20.20
C MET A 342 10.22 4.11 -19.81
N PRO A 343 11.56 3.83 -19.89
CA PRO A 343 12.61 4.81 -19.64
C PRO A 343 12.63 5.98 -20.63
N LEU A 344 12.98 7.16 -20.13
CA LEU A 344 12.95 8.44 -20.88
C LEU A 344 13.81 8.46 -22.15
N TYR A 345 14.97 7.78 -22.17
CA TYR A 345 15.86 7.76 -23.33
C TYR A 345 15.27 7.07 -24.57
N LEU A 346 14.37 6.12 -24.40
CA LEU A 346 13.64 5.50 -25.52
C LEU A 346 12.55 6.43 -26.07
N ARG A 347 12.01 7.31 -25.22
CA ARG A 347 11.01 8.33 -25.59
C ARG A 347 11.58 9.42 -26.51
N TRP A 348 12.86 9.83 -26.32
CA TRP A 348 13.52 10.82 -27.17
C TRP A 348 13.79 10.29 -28.57
N GLY A 349 14.09 9.00 -28.73
CA GLY A 349 14.24 8.35 -30.01
C GLY A 349 12.96 8.37 -30.86
N THR A 350 11.79 8.23 -30.23
CA THR A 350 10.48 8.28 -30.89
C THR A 350 10.03 9.71 -31.21
N CYS A 351 10.32 10.69 -30.32
CA CYS A 351 9.95 12.10 -30.51
C CYS A 351 10.76 12.81 -31.63
N LEU A 352 12.00 12.38 -31.86
CA LEU A 352 12.85 12.99 -32.91
C LEU A 352 12.60 12.43 -34.31
N GLY A 353 11.65 11.50 -34.48
CA GLY A 353 11.30 10.95 -35.79
C GLY A 353 12.45 10.18 -36.51
N PHE A 354 13.57 9.97 -35.86
CA PHE A 354 14.77 9.36 -36.44
C PHE A 354 14.67 7.82 -36.52
N TRP A 355 14.18 7.18 -35.46
CA TRP A 355 14.09 5.71 -35.42
C TRP A 355 12.99 5.12 -36.30
N PRO A 356 11.76 5.66 -36.35
CA PRO A 356 10.72 5.09 -37.20
C PRO A 356 11.08 5.12 -38.69
N ARG A 357 11.80 6.15 -39.17
CA ARG A 357 12.21 6.23 -40.57
C ARG A 357 13.31 5.24 -40.91
N ILE A 358 14.31 5.06 -40.05
CA ILE A 358 15.37 4.08 -40.24
C ILE A 358 14.80 2.66 -40.14
N CYS A 359 13.93 2.39 -39.20
CA CYS A 359 13.30 1.08 -39.03
C CYS A 359 12.32 0.74 -40.17
N LEU A 360 11.56 1.73 -40.69
CA LEU A 360 10.70 1.53 -41.84
C LEU A 360 11.51 1.25 -43.15
N GLN A 361 12.66 1.90 -43.31
CA GLN A 361 13.56 1.60 -44.43
C GLN A 361 14.17 0.20 -44.36
N PHE A 362 14.46 -0.32 -43.15
CA PHE A 362 14.92 -1.70 -42.93
C PHE A 362 13.78 -2.73 -43.02
N ALA A 363 12.54 -2.35 -42.70
CA ALA A 363 11.36 -3.23 -42.78
C ALA A 363 10.94 -3.53 -44.20
N GLU A 364 11.23 -2.62 -45.14
CA GLU A 364 11.00 -2.84 -46.59
C GLU A 364 12.00 -3.83 -47.19
N LEU A 365 13.13 -4.06 -46.52
CA LEU A 365 14.20 -4.95 -47.02
C LEU A 365 14.08 -6.42 -46.56
N LEU A 366 13.22 -6.73 -45.55
CA LEU A 366 13.06 -8.10 -45.07
C LEU A 366 11.59 -8.42 -44.74
N PRO A 367 10.89 -9.23 -45.56
CA PRO A 367 9.51 -9.65 -45.33
C PRO A 367 9.40 -10.47 -44.02
N GLY A 368 8.73 -9.95 -43.02
CA GLY A 368 8.53 -10.57 -41.69
C GLY A 368 9.01 -9.71 -40.53
N MET A 369 9.90 -8.74 -40.76
CA MET A 369 10.42 -7.86 -39.72
C MET A 369 9.44 -6.77 -39.30
N SER A 370 8.44 -6.46 -40.13
CA SER A 370 7.40 -5.48 -39.79
C SER A 370 6.52 -5.95 -38.63
N ARG A 371 6.27 -7.26 -38.45
CA ARG A 371 5.54 -7.81 -37.31
C ARG A 371 6.37 -7.74 -36.03
N VAL A 372 7.67 -8.03 -36.10
CA VAL A 372 8.58 -7.94 -34.98
C VAL A 372 8.79 -6.48 -34.59
N LEU A 373 8.89 -5.58 -35.56
CA LEU A 373 9.04 -4.15 -35.33
C LEU A 373 7.77 -3.51 -34.74
N ASN A 374 6.59 -3.88 -35.25
CA ASN A 374 5.31 -3.44 -34.68
C ASN A 374 5.08 -4.04 -33.30
N SER A 375 5.52 -5.28 -33.04
CA SER A 375 5.53 -5.91 -31.71
C SER A 375 6.52 -5.22 -30.76
N LEU A 376 7.71 -4.82 -31.28
CA LEU A 376 8.68 -4.04 -30.48
C LEU A 376 8.19 -2.61 -30.23
N ILE A 377 7.54 -1.95 -31.17
CA ILE A 377 6.99 -0.60 -31.02
C ILE A 377 5.79 -0.63 -30.05
N SER A 378 4.93 -1.66 -30.10
CA SER A 378 3.82 -1.84 -29.17
C SER A 378 4.31 -2.25 -27.78
N ALA A 379 5.37 -3.05 -27.67
CA ALA A 379 6.00 -3.42 -26.39
C ALA A 379 6.70 -2.25 -25.67
N PHE A 380 6.87 -1.11 -26.32
CA PHE A 380 7.52 0.07 -25.75
C PHE A 380 6.57 1.07 -25.07
N GLN A 381 5.27 0.85 -25.09
CA GLN A 381 4.29 1.72 -24.45
C GLN A 381 3.92 1.15 -23.08
N SER A 382 4.33 1.81 -21.99
CA SER A 382 4.02 1.35 -20.63
C SER A 382 2.55 1.55 -20.29
N ASN A 383 2.00 0.69 -19.44
CA ASN A 383 0.63 0.79 -18.97
C ASN A 383 0.29 2.14 -18.33
N ALA A 384 1.24 2.79 -17.66
CA ALA A 384 1.03 4.11 -17.05
C ALA A 384 0.83 5.20 -18.10
N ASP A 385 1.70 5.26 -19.13
CA ASP A 385 1.60 6.26 -20.20
C ASP A 385 0.39 5.98 -21.11
N LEU A 386 0.14 4.71 -21.43
CA LEU A 386 -1.01 4.28 -22.22
C LEU A 386 -2.33 4.65 -21.55
N CYS A 387 -2.51 4.23 -20.29
CA CYS A 387 -3.73 4.49 -19.53
C CYS A 387 -3.95 5.99 -19.31
N TYR A 388 -2.88 6.74 -18.95
CA TYR A 388 -2.95 8.18 -18.80
C TYR A 388 -3.35 8.88 -20.10
N ALA A 389 -2.73 8.54 -21.24
CA ALA A 389 -3.04 9.15 -22.52
C ALA A 389 -4.45 8.83 -23.01
N ALA A 390 -4.85 7.55 -22.89
CA ALA A 390 -6.18 7.10 -23.30
C ALA A 390 -7.28 7.79 -22.48
N LEU A 391 -7.17 7.81 -21.15
CA LEU A 391 -8.20 8.38 -20.28
C LEU A 391 -8.19 9.91 -20.27
N SER A 392 -7.06 10.57 -20.57
CA SER A 392 -7.00 12.03 -20.75
C SER A 392 -7.76 12.52 -21.99
N ALA A 393 -7.99 11.64 -22.96
CA ALA A 393 -8.75 11.96 -24.16
C ALA A 393 -10.27 11.77 -23.98
N VAL A 394 -10.70 11.23 -22.82
CA VAL A 394 -12.12 10.96 -22.55
C VAL A 394 -12.75 12.16 -21.86
N SER A 395 -13.80 12.73 -22.46
CA SER A 395 -14.56 13.85 -21.89
C SER A 395 -15.15 13.46 -20.51
N GLY A 396 -14.98 14.32 -19.53
CA GLY A 396 -15.46 14.11 -18.15
C GLY A 396 -14.53 13.29 -17.28
N LEU A 397 -13.34 12.89 -17.77
CA LEU A 397 -12.31 12.21 -16.96
C LEU A 397 -11.05 13.05 -16.82
N GLN A 398 -10.45 13.04 -15.64
CA GLN A 398 -9.23 13.78 -15.30
C GLN A 398 -8.20 12.86 -14.64
N PRO A 399 -7.44 12.07 -15.39
CA PRO A 399 -6.38 11.24 -14.82
C PRO A 399 -5.22 12.10 -14.31
N VAL A 400 -4.68 11.77 -13.14
CA VAL A 400 -3.48 12.39 -12.60
C VAL A 400 -2.26 11.52 -12.90
N ARG A 401 -1.25 12.07 -13.60
CA ARG A 401 -0.09 11.29 -14.05
C ARG A 401 0.66 10.68 -12.87
N PRO A 402 0.85 9.35 -12.83
CA PRO A 402 1.60 8.71 -11.77
C PRO A 402 3.11 8.86 -11.98
N SER A 403 3.87 8.80 -10.89
CA SER A 403 5.34 8.90 -10.86
C SER A 403 6.00 7.64 -10.31
N GLY A 404 5.22 6.70 -9.79
CA GLY A 404 5.71 5.45 -9.21
C GLY A 404 4.58 4.57 -8.70
N ALA A 405 4.93 3.59 -7.88
CA ALA A 405 4.04 2.52 -7.42
C ALA A 405 3.39 1.77 -8.61
N MET A 406 2.15 1.36 -8.48
CA MET A 406 1.44 0.57 -9.49
C MET A 406 -0.02 1.04 -9.69
N TYR A 407 -0.26 2.34 -9.49
CA TYR A 407 -1.61 2.91 -9.49
C TYR A 407 -1.69 4.22 -10.26
N LEU A 408 -2.89 4.46 -10.81
CA LEU A 408 -3.29 5.73 -11.40
C LEU A 408 -4.66 6.12 -10.85
N MET A 409 -4.80 7.38 -10.42
CA MET A 409 -6.07 7.96 -9.99
C MET A 409 -6.68 8.77 -11.14
N VAL A 410 -7.97 8.58 -11.35
CA VAL A 410 -8.75 9.24 -12.40
C VAL A 410 -9.91 9.99 -11.76
N GLY A 411 -9.95 11.30 -11.92
CA GLY A 411 -11.07 12.14 -11.52
C GLY A 411 -12.26 11.96 -12.45
N ILE A 412 -13.46 12.07 -11.90
CA ILE A 412 -14.74 12.05 -12.60
C ILE A 412 -15.38 13.42 -12.43
N GLU A 413 -15.63 14.13 -13.50
CA GLU A 413 -16.42 15.37 -13.51
C GLU A 413 -17.91 15.02 -13.39
N MET A 414 -18.37 14.78 -12.15
CA MET A 414 -19.70 14.22 -11.87
C MET A 414 -20.86 15.05 -12.44
N GLU A 415 -20.66 16.35 -12.62
CA GLU A 415 -21.61 17.25 -13.29
C GLU A 415 -21.95 16.85 -14.73
N HIS A 416 -21.01 16.16 -15.39
CA HIS A 416 -21.22 15.64 -16.73
C HIS A 416 -21.80 14.20 -16.76
N PHE A 417 -21.99 13.61 -15.61
CA PHE A 417 -22.54 12.25 -15.46
C PHE A 417 -23.77 12.23 -14.52
N PRO A 418 -24.83 13.01 -14.81
CA PRO A 418 -25.94 13.24 -13.87
C PRO A 418 -26.78 12.00 -13.54
N LYS A 419 -26.56 10.87 -14.22
CA LYS A 419 -27.19 9.59 -13.92
C LYS A 419 -26.63 8.94 -12.65
N PHE A 420 -25.46 9.33 -12.20
CA PHE A 420 -24.75 8.70 -11.09
C PHE A 420 -24.64 9.68 -9.92
N GLU A 421 -25.02 9.26 -8.73
CA GLU A 421 -24.88 10.10 -7.52
C GLU A 421 -23.43 10.29 -7.08
N ASN A 422 -22.56 9.28 -7.34
CA ASN A 422 -21.20 9.25 -6.84
C ASN A 422 -20.32 8.25 -7.61
N ASP A 423 -19.01 8.24 -7.29
CA ASP A 423 -18.01 7.33 -7.86
C ASP A 423 -18.32 5.83 -7.64
N VAL A 424 -19.04 5.48 -6.57
CA VAL A 424 -19.44 4.08 -6.30
C VAL A 424 -20.49 3.63 -7.31
N GLU A 425 -21.51 4.46 -7.59
CA GLU A 425 -22.51 4.16 -8.60
C GLU A 425 -21.92 4.14 -10.01
N PHE A 426 -21.08 5.11 -10.33
CA PHE A 426 -20.34 5.16 -11.59
C PHE A 426 -19.57 3.85 -11.82
N THR A 427 -18.78 3.41 -10.86
CA THR A 427 -17.99 2.18 -10.98
C THR A 427 -18.83 0.91 -11.00
N LYS A 428 -19.96 0.87 -10.30
CA LYS A 428 -20.93 -0.24 -10.38
C LYS A 428 -21.53 -0.37 -11.79
N GLN A 429 -21.93 0.75 -12.36
CA GLN A 429 -22.52 0.75 -13.70
C GLN A 429 -21.46 0.40 -14.76
N LEU A 430 -20.21 0.83 -14.58
CA LEU A 430 -19.09 0.45 -15.44
C LEU A 430 -18.86 -1.08 -15.42
N ILE A 431 -19.00 -1.74 -14.27
CA ILE A 431 -18.95 -3.21 -14.19
C ILE A 431 -20.13 -3.82 -14.96
N SER A 432 -21.35 -3.34 -14.70
CA SER A 432 -22.56 -3.90 -15.30
C SER A 432 -22.59 -3.79 -16.81
N GLU A 433 -22.14 -2.68 -17.39
CA GLU A 433 -22.20 -2.44 -18.84
C GLU A 433 -20.95 -2.93 -19.57
N GLN A 434 -19.77 -2.79 -18.96
CA GLN A 434 -18.51 -2.95 -19.62
C GLN A 434 -17.63 -4.08 -19.04
N SER A 435 -18.04 -4.68 -17.91
CA SER A 435 -17.24 -5.68 -17.20
C SER A 435 -15.82 -5.18 -16.89
N VAL A 436 -15.66 -3.89 -16.55
CA VAL A 436 -14.41 -3.29 -16.09
C VAL A 436 -14.56 -2.90 -14.63
N PHE A 437 -13.72 -3.45 -13.75
CA PHE A 437 -13.78 -3.20 -12.33
C PHE A 437 -12.64 -2.28 -11.87
N CYS A 438 -12.90 -0.98 -11.79
CA CYS A 438 -12.05 0.01 -11.12
C CYS A 438 -12.52 0.21 -9.67
N LEU A 439 -11.60 0.55 -8.76
CA LEU A 439 -11.94 0.76 -7.36
C LEU A 439 -12.39 2.22 -7.15
N PRO A 440 -13.64 2.49 -6.67
CA PRO A 440 -14.08 3.85 -6.39
C PRO A 440 -13.25 4.47 -5.27
N ALA A 441 -12.88 5.73 -5.42
CA ALA A 441 -11.94 6.36 -4.48
C ALA A 441 -12.58 6.85 -3.18
N SER A 442 -13.90 6.77 -3.06
CA SER A 442 -14.60 6.87 -1.77
C SER A 442 -14.04 5.89 -0.73
N CYS A 443 -13.49 4.71 -1.13
CA CYS A 443 -12.84 3.78 -0.20
C CYS A 443 -11.46 4.28 0.31
N PHE A 444 -10.94 5.36 -0.26
CA PHE A 444 -9.73 6.08 0.16
C PHE A 444 -10.06 7.45 0.78
N GLU A 445 -11.32 7.69 1.19
CA GLU A 445 -11.84 8.96 1.71
C GLU A 445 -11.76 10.13 0.71
N TYR A 446 -11.81 9.83 -0.60
CA TYR A 446 -11.65 10.82 -1.67
C TYR A 446 -12.65 10.58 -2.81
N PRO A 447 -13.92 11.01 -2.67
CA PRO A 447 -14.98 10.76 -3.66
C PRO A 447 -14.71 11.43 -5.01
N ASN A 448 -15.48 11.04 -6.01
CA ASN A 448 -15.42 11.53 -7.39
C ASN A 448 -14.13 11.16 -8.14
N PHE A 449 -13.48 10.09 -7.72
CA PHE A 449 -12.34 9.49 -8.40
C PHE A 449 -12.52 7.96 -8.45
N PHE A 450 -11.76 7.32 -9.34
CA PHE A 450 -11.51 5.88 -9.27
C PHE A 450 -10.03 5.58 -9.44
N ARG A 451 -9.60 4.44 -8.90
CA ARG A 451 -8.22 3.96 -9.00
C ARG A 451 -8.11 2.86 -10.03
N VAL A 452 -7.10 2.94 -10.90
CA VAL A 452 -6.68 1.93 -11.88
C VAL A 452 -5.40 1.27 -11.37
N VAL A 453 -5.33 -0.08 -11.44
CA VAL A 453 -4.12 -0.87 -11.19
C VAL A 453 -3.39 -1.11 -12.51
N LEU A 454 -2.09 -0.80 -12.54
CA LEU A 454 -1.27 -0.79 -13.75
C LEU A 454 -0.57 -2.13 -14.07
N THR A 455 -0.77 -3.18 -13.24
CA THR A 455 -0.06 -4.46 -13.35
C THR A 455 -0.76 -5.50 -14.24
N VAL A 456 -1.79 -5.12 -14.96
CA VAL A 456 -2.50 -6.00 -15.89
C VAL A 456 -1.73 -6.13 -17.22
N PRO A 457 -1.90 -7.20 -18.00
CA PRO A 457 -1.36 -7.28 -19.35
C PRO A 457 -1.75 -6.09 -20.22
N GLU A 458 -0.85 -5.64 -21.11
CA GLU A 458 -1.05 -4.44 -21.93
C GLU A 458 -2.32 -4.52 -22.79
N GLU A 459 -2.59 -5.68 -23.37
CA GLU A 459 -3.78 -5.91 -24.20
C GLU A 459 -5.08 -5.71 -23.39
N LEU A 460 -5.08 -6.15 -22.12
CA LEU A 460 -6.21 -5.94 -21.21
C LEU A 460 -6.31 -4.47 -20.77
N MET A 461 -5.19 -3.75 -20.64
CA MET A 461 -5.20 -2.32 -20.33
C MET A 461 -5.79 -1.52 -21.50
N VAL A 462 -5.37 -1.79 -22.73
CA VAL A 462 -5.93 -1.17 -23.95
C VAL A 462 -7.43 -1.40 -24.02
N GLU A 463 -7.85 -2.65 -23.87
CA GLU A 463 -9.26 -3.04 -23.90
C GLU A 463 -10.06 -2.36 -22.79
N ALA A 464 -9.53 -2.31 -21.55
CA ALA A 464 -10.18 -1.64 -20.44
C ALA A 464 -10.36 -0.13 -20.70
N CYS A 465 -9.32 0.55 -21.20
CA CYS A 465 -9.40 1.97 -21.55
C CYS A 465 -10.45 2.22 -22.63
N SER A 466 -10.50 1.38 -23.69
CA SER A 466 -11.52 1.48 -24.74
C SER A 466 -12.93 1.31 -24.21
N ARG A 467 -13.15 0.36 -23.28
CA ARG A 467 -14.46 0.12 -22.65
C ARG A 467 -14.85 1.25 -21.71
N ILE A 468 -13.91 1.85 -20.98
CA ILE A 468 -14.15 3.03 -20.15
C ILE A 468 -14.55 4.21 -21.05
N GLN A 469 -13.86 4.42 -22.17
CA GLN A 469 -14.20 5.45 -23.15
C GLN A 469 -15.62 5.24 -23.69
N GLU A 470 -15.97 4.04 -24.19
CA GLU A 470 -17.32 3.71 -24.68
C GLU A 470 -18.40 3.99 -23.62
N PHE A 471 -18.13 3.67 -22.36
CA PHE A 471 -19.02 3.92 -21.24
C PHE A 471 -19.21 5.43 -21.02
N CYS A 472 -18.13 6.19 -20.95
CA CYS A 472 -18.19 7.63 -20.75
C CYS A 472 -18.90 8.33 -21.93
N GLU A 473 -18.60 8.00 -23.16
CA GLU A 473 -19.28 8.58 -24.36
C GLU A 473 -20.80 8.35 -24.32
N ARG A 474 -21.25 7.22 -23.78
CA ARG A 474 -22.70 6.91 -23.66
C ARG A 474 -23.40 7.70 -22.57
N HIS A 475 -22.71 8.04 -21.49
CA HIS A 475 -23.29 8.66 -20.31
C HIS A 475 -22.92 10.14 -20.13
N TYR A 476 -21.94 10.63 -20.87
CA TYR A 476 -21.50 12.03 -20.84
C TYR A 476 -22.61 12.96 -21.34
N GLN A 477 -22.89 14.02 -20.59
CA GLN A 477 -23.77 15.13 -20.99
C GLN A 477 -22.96 16.42 -20.94
N GLY A 478 -22.74 17.04 -22.13
CA GLY A 478 -22.12 18.34 -22.25
C GLY A 478 -23.00 19.45 -21.63
N SER A 479 -22.39 20.57 -21.27
CA SER A 479 -23.07 21.72 -20.65
C SER A 479 -24.14 22.40 -21.51
N GLU A 480 -24.34 21.97 -22.76
CA GLU A 480 -25.38 22.55 -23.64
C GLU A 480 -26.81 21.98 -23.40
N GLY A 481 -26.94 20.84 -22.65
CA GLY A 481 -28.24 20.20 -22.40
C GLY A 481 -29.06 20.80 -21.24
N ALA A 482 -28.52 21.77 -20.49
CA ALA A 482 -29.21 22.32 -19.31
C ALA A 482 -30.15 23.53 -19.63
N GLN A 483 -30.19 24.02 -20.89
CA GLN A 483 -31.02 25.18 -21.27
C GLN A 483 -32.38 24.83 -21.84
N ASP A 484 -32.67 23.57 -22.20
CA ASP A 484 -33.95 23.18 -22.83
C ASP A 484 -35.04 22.70 -21.87
N LEU A 485 -34.86 22.73 -20.55
CA LEU A 485 -35.86 22.30 -19.56
C LEU A 485 -36.56 23.47 -18.84
N GLU A 486 -36.31 24.73 -19.17
CA GLU A 486 -36.98 25.89 -18.56
C GLU A 486 -38.05 26.60 -19.46
N CYS A 487 -38.39 26.07 -20.61
CA CYS A 487 -39.39 26.69 -21.51
C CYS A 487 -40.69 25.92 -21.66
N ASP A 488 -41.17 25.21 -20.63
CA ASP A 488 -42.54 24.71 -20.60
C ASP A 488 -43.08 24.68 -19.14
N LYS A 489 -43.37 25.85 -18.61
CA LYS A 489 -44.39 26.05 -17.54
C LYS A 489 -45.09 27.38 -17.69
#